data_da9e53628d86ffe848cfd652da083786
#
_entry.id   da9e53628d86ffe848cfd652da083786
#
_cell.length_a   1.000
_cell.length_b   1.000
_cell.length_c   1.000
_cell.angle_alpha   90.00
_cell.angle_beta   90.00
_cell.angle_gamma   90.00
#
_symmetry.space_group_name_H-M   'P 1'
#
loop_
_entity.id
_entity.type
_entity.pdbx_description
1 polymer ?
#
loop_
_entity_poly.entity_id
_entity_poly.type
_entity_poly.pdbx_seq_one_letter_code
_entity_poly.pdbx_strand_id
1 'polypeptide(L)'
;QRLHAFDLELKNADGIVIWDFNDGTTATGAMVSHSFQQPGRYLVTATSTIQEQTETTSIELTVGVIGQVESDNMECVCAPTAKDTVVNLVPTSGVVSFSGVVNVEHDGSSESCTLRNPLQECHIRVVLERTMDGSVVSQSVLFDDTFRTNDIDIPFEFANEEFMPGEGLQLRLETDQV
;
A
#
# COMPACT_ATOMS: atom_id res chain seq x y z
N GLN A 1 -3.36 7.00 -6.25
CA GLN A 1 -2.03 6.39 -6.24
C GLN A 1 -1.01 7.33 -6.86
N ARG A 2 0.19 7.38 -6.31
CA ARG A 2 1.27 8.25 -6.77
C ARG A 2 2.58 7.46 -6.80
N LEU A 3 3.21 7.41 -7.96
CA LEU A 3 4.55 6.86 -8.14
C LEU A 3 5.59 7.98 -8.00
N HIS A 4 6.74 7.65 -7.42
CA HIS A 4 7.84 8.59 -7.28
C HIS A 4 8.72 8.60 -8.53
N ALA A 5 9.19 9.80 -8.92
CA ALA A 5 10.28 9.94 -9.87
C ALA A 5 11.62 9.91 -9.09
N PHE A 6 12.63 9.32 -9.69
CA PHE A 6 13.99 9.25 -9.16
C PHE A 6 14.92 10.05 -10.07
N ASP A 7 15.69 10.95 -9.47
CA ASP A 7 16.78 11.65 -10.13
C ASP A 7 18.08 10.89 -9.82
N LEU A 8 18.74 10.42 -10.90
CA LEU A 8 19.92 9.58 -10.81
C LEU A 8 21.10 10.30 -11.47
N GLU A 9 22.24 10.28 -10.80
CA GLU A 9 23.48 10.89 -11.27
C GLU A 9 24.63 9.88 -11.18
N LEU A 10 25.36 9.71 -12.26
CA LEU A 10 26.64 9.00 -12.24
C LEU A 10 27.75 10.03 -12.08
N LYS A 11 28.32 10.11 -10.88
CA LYS A 11 29.40 11.04 -10.56
C LYS A 11 30.70 10.60 -11.23
N ASN A 12 31.49 11.59 -11.67
CA ASN A 12 32.75 11.39 -12.37
C ASN A 12 32.61 10.55 -13.66
N ALA A 13 31.43 10.62 -14.28
CA ALA A 13 31.20 9.96 -15.54
C ALA A 13 31.90 10.74 -16.66
N ASP A 14 32.90 10.11 -17.26
CA ASP A 14 33.50 10.58 -18.50
C ASP A 14 32.95 9.72 -19.65
N GLY A 15 32.58 10.35 -20.78
CA GLY A 15 32.05 9.65 -21.94
C GLY A 15 30.51 9.55 -22.00
N ILE A 16 30.05 8.55 -22.75
CA ILE A 16 28.60 8.32 -22.92
C ILE A 16 28.11 7.41 -21.80
N VAL A 17 27.12 7.87 -21.05
CA VAL A 17 26.45 7.08 -20.00
C VAL A 17 25.11 6.59 -20.50
N ILE A 18 24.87 5.30 -20.41
CA ILE A 18 23.60 4.64 -20.71
C ILE A 18 23.07 4.00 -19.41
N TRP A 19 21.83 4.30 -19.11
CA TRP A 19 21.09 3.73 -17.99
C TRP A 19 20.12 2.66 -18.48
N ASP A 20 20.08 1.54 -17.77
CA ASP A 20 19.06 0.51 -17.88
C ASP A 20 18.31 0.45 -16.54
N PHE A 21 17.00 0.72 -16.56
CA PHE A 21 16.16 0.77 -15.34
C PHE A 21 15.58 -0.59 -14.98
N ASN A 22 15.86 -1.62 -15.75
CA ASN A 22 15.33 -2.98 -15.54
C ASN A 22 13.78 -3.04 -15.53
N ASP A 23 13.14 -2.09 -16.20
CA ASP A 23 11.69 -2.04 -16.46
C ASP A 23 11.36 -2.06 -17.96
N GLY A 24 12.38 -2.36 -18.78
CA GLY A 24 12.32 -2.36 -20.24
C GLY A 24 12.63 -0.99 -20.86
N THR A 25 13.00 0.01 -20.09
CA THR A 25 13.36 1.33 -20.57
C THR A 25 14.82 1.67 -20.31
N THR A 26 15.37 2.58 -21.09
CA THR A 26 16.74 3.08 -20.99
C THR A 26 16.78 4.59 -21.14
N ALA A 27 17.83 5.23 -20.63
CA ALA A 27 18.11 6.65 -20.84
C ALA A 27 19.60 6.90 -21.05
N THR A 28 19.94 8.07 -21.61
CA THR A 28 21.33 8.46 -21.86
C THR A 28 21.63 9.81 -21.20
N GLY A 29 22.75 9.90 -20.52
CA GLY A 29 23.22 11.11 -19.85
C GLY A 29 23.85 10.83 -18.50
N ALA A 30 24.71 11.73 -18.02
CA ALA A 30 25.29 11.63 -16.68
C ALA A 30 24.25 11.84 -15.56
N MET A 31 23.20 12.61 -15.86
CA MET A 31 22.02 12.84 -15.00
C MET A 31 20.77 12.48 -15.78
N VAL A 32 19.89 11.70 -15.16
CA VAL A 32 18.60 11.29 -15.73
C VAL A 32 17.52 11.31 -14.65
N SER A 33 16.28 11.58 -15.06
CA SER A 33 15.10 11.41 -14.21
C SER A 33 14.24 10.30 -14.78
N HIS A 34 13.82 9.37 -13.93
CA HIS A 34 13.00 8.23 -14.33
C HIS A 34 11.84 7.98 -13.37
N SER A 35 10.68 7.61 -13.93
CA SER A 35 9.48 7.26 -13.18
C SER A 35 9.06 5.84 -13.53
N PHE A 36 9.12 4.95 -12.56
CA PHE A 36 8.65 3.58 -12.72
C PHE A 36 7.12 3.54 -12.80
N GLN A 37 6.57 2.61 -13.56
CA GLN A 37 5.12 2.46 -13.73
C GLN A 37 4.49 1.53 -12.68
N GLN A 38 5.29 0.76 -11.98
CA GLN A 38 4.83 -0.20 -10.96
C GLN A 38 5.72 -0.15 -9.72
N PRO A 39 5.19 -0.44 -8.53
CA PRO A 39 6.00 -0.63 -7.34
C PRO A 39 6.84 -1.91 -7.49
N GLY A 40 7.98 -1.95 -6.83
CA GLY A 40 8.86 -3.11 -6.88
C GLY A 40 10.31 -2.79 -6.56
N ARG A 41 11.18 -3.79 -6.70
CA ARG A 41 12.63 -3.64 -6.64
C ARG A 41 13.21 -3.65 -8.04
N TYR A 42 14.03 -2.67 -8.33
CA TYR A 42 14.68 -2.49 -9.64
C TYR A 42 16.19 -2.40 -9.46
N LEU A 43 16.92 -3.26 -10.14
CA LEU A 43 18.37 -3.14 -10.25
C LEU A 43 18.69 -2.21 -11.41
N VAL A 44 18.90 -0.93 -11.11
CA VAL A 44 19.25 0.07 -12.12
C VAL A 44 20.73 0.01 -12.40
N THR A 45 21.12 -0.04 -13.65
CA THR A 45 22.50 -0.16 -14.09
C THR A 45 22.89 1.04 -14.94
N ALA A 46 24.02 1.66 -14.63
CA ALA A 46 24.64 2.71 -15.43
C ALA A 46 25.93 2.19 -16.07
N THR A 47 26.05 2.33 -17.38
CA THR A 47 27.21 1.94 -18.16
C THR A 47 27.83 3.19 -18.77
N SER A 48 29.09 3.48 -18.44
CA SER A 48 29.89 4.55 -19.01
C SER A 48 30.90 3.98 -20.02
N THR A 49 31.02 4.60 -21.18
CA THR A 49 31.95 4.16 -22.23
C THR A 49 32.83 5.30 -22.67
N ILE A 50 34.16 5.09 -22.58
CA ILE A 50 35.22 6.01 -23.03
C ILE A 50 36.22 5.24 -23.88
N GLN A 51 36.46 5.63 -25.11
CA GLN A 51 37.53 5.07 -25.97
C GLN A 51 37.58 3.53 -25.90
N GLU A 52 36.47 2.85 -26.07
CA GLU A 52 36.30 1.39 -26.03
C GLU A 52 36.45 0.74 -24.63
N GLN A 53 36.68 1.51 -23.57
CA GLN A 53 36.60 1.03 -22.20
C GLN A 53 35.19 1.27 -21.63
N THR A 54 34.64 0.22 -21.09
CA THR A 54 33.29 0.24 -20.49
C THR A 54 33.39 -0.02 -19.01
N GLU A 55 32.78 0.87 -18.20
CA GLU A 55 32.61 0.70 -16.77
C GLU A 55 31.11 0.64 -16.44
N THR A 56 30.75 -0.31 -15.59
CA THR A 56 29.35 -0.53 -15.21
C THR A 56 29.21 -0.46 -13.71
N THR A 57 28.21 0.28 -13.24
CA THR A 57 27.80 0.32 -11.83
C THR A 57 26.31 0.09 -11.73
N SER A 58 25.86 -0.38 -10.58
CA SER A 58 24.43 -0.65 -10.34
C SER A 58 23.99 -0.19 -8.96
N ILE A 59 22.70 0.14 -8.85
CA ILE A 59 22.02 0.47 -7.60
C ILE A 59 20.67 -0.25 -7.55
N GLU A 60 20.32 -0.80 -6.41
CA GLU A 60 18.98 -1.33 -6.17
C GLU A 60 18.07 -0.21 -5.65
N LEU A 61 16.95 -0.01 -6.32
CA LEU A 61 15.91 0.94 -5.96
C LEU A 61 14.64 0.19 -5.56
N THR A 62 14.05 0.61 -4.44
CA THR A 62 12.71 0.17 -4.05
C THR A 62 11.71 1.26 -4.37
N VAL A 63 10.78 0.96 -5.27
CA VAL A 63 9.72 1.86 -5.71
C VAL A 63 8.47 1.54 -4.91
N GLY A 64 8.04 2.51 -4.08
CA GLY A 64 6.81 2.43 -3.31
C GLY A 64 5.64 3.12 -3.99
N VAL A 65 4.44 2.74 -3.61
CA VAL A 65 3.19 3.40 -3.98
C VAL A 65 2.46 3.84 -2.71
N ILE A 66 1.93 5.06 -2.72
CA ILE A 66 1.06 5.56 -1.66
C ILE A 66 -0.35 5.61 -2.21
N GLY A 67 -1.29 4.99 -1.49
CA GLY A 67 -2.72 5.03 -1.79
C GLY A 67 -3.50 5.51 -0.58
N GLN A 68 -4.59 6.22 -0.81
CA GLN A 68 -5.59 6.57 0.18
C GLN A 68 -6.94 6.09 -0.33
N VAL A 69 -7.71 5.46 0.54
CA VAL A 69 -9.07 4.98 0.27
C VAL A 69 -9.95 5.50 1.39
N GLU A 70 -11.06 6.10 1.03
CA GLU A 70 -12.09 6.57 1.95
C GLU A 70 -13.38 5.77 1.69
N SER A 71 -14.09 5.43 2.75
CA SER A 71 -15.38 4.74 2.66
C SER A 71 -16.37 5.38 3.63
N ASP A 72 -17.39 6.00 3.11
CA ASP A 72 -18.45 6.69 3.86
C ASP A 72 -19.60 5.74 4.25
N ASN A 73 -19.51 4.46 3.88
CA ASN A 73 -20.62 3.51 4.06
C ASN A 73 -20.60 2.74 5.40
N MET A 74 -19.60 3.03 6.25
CA MET A 74 -19.36 2.32 7.50
C MET A 74 -19.95 3.07 8.70
N GLU A 75 -21.19 3.54 8.59
CA GLU A 75 -21.85 4.13 9.75
C GLU A 75 -22.16 3.06 10.81
N CYS A 76 -21.71 3.28 12.04
CA CYS A 76 -22.27 2.60 13.21
C CYS A 76 -23.68 3.13 13.43
N VAL A 77 -24.65 2.54 12.78
CA VAL A 77 -26.06 2.91 12.93
C VAL A 77 -26.65 2.18 14.11
N CYS A 78 -27.59 2.81 14.82
CA CYS A 78 -28.33 2.23 15.96
C CYS A 78 -29.21 1.02 15.60
N ALA A 79 -29.01 0.38 14.47
CA ALA A 79 -29.67 -0.86 14.07
C ALA A 79 -28.64 -2.00 14.05
N PRO A 80 -29.00 -3.20 14.53
CA PRO A 80 -28.10 -4.36 14.57
C PRO A 80 -27.84 -4.92 13.17
N THR A 81 -27.28 -4.11 12.29
CA THR A 81 -26.88 -4.54 10.94
C THR A 81 -25.39 -4.49 10.87
N ALA A 82 -24.76 -5.65 10.89
CA ALA A 82 -23.36 -5.79 10.53
C ALA A 82 -23.13 -5.20 9.14
N LYS A 83 -22.12 -4.36 9.02
CA LYS A 83 -21.65 -3.82 7.73
C LYS A 83 -20.22 -4.26 7.51
N ASP A 84 -19.90 -4.50 6.26
CA ASP A 84 -18.54 -4.77 5.85
C ASP A 84 -18.13 -3.94 4.65
N THR A 85 -16.86 -3.62 4.59
CA THR A 85 -16.22 -2.99 3.45
C THR A 85 -14.89 -3.67 3.17
N VAL A 86 -14.58 -3.85 1.89
CA VAL A 86 -13.35 -4.48 1.43
C VAL A 86 -12.53 -3.49 0.63
N VAL A 87 -11.30 -3.27 1.06
CA VAL A 87 -10.32 -2.44 0.37
C VAL A 87 -9.24 -3.33 -0.24
N ASN A 88 -9.19 -3.38 -1.56
CA ASN A 88 -8.15 -4.14 -2.27
C ASN A 88 -6.83 -3.37 -2.25
N LEU A 89 -5.77 -4.00 -1.76
CA LEU A 89 -4.42 -3.43 -1.72
C LEU A 89 -3.62 -3.71 -2.99
N VAL A 90 -4.20 -4.41 -3.94
CA VAL A 90 -3.67 -4.70 -5.30
C VAL A 90 -2.15 -4.94 -5.30
N PRO A 91 -1.68 -6.09 -4.83
CA PRO A 91 -0.28 -6.42 -4.94
C PRO A 91 0.09 -6.56 -6.42
N THR A 92 1.16 -5.89 -6.81
CA THR A 92 1.76 -6.08 -8.12
C THR A 92 3.02 -6.94 -7.98
N SER A 93 3.40 -7.62 -9.04
CA SER A 93 4.65 -8.36 -9.09
C SER A 93 5.82 -7.50 -8.60
N GLY A 94 6.63 -8.01 -7.68
CA GLY A 94 7.77 -7.30 -7.11
C GLY A 94 7.48 -6.47 -5.85
N VAL A 95 6.22 -6.36 -5.40
CA VAL A 95 5.91 -5.75 -4.09
C VAL A 95 6.46 -6.65 -2.98
N VAL A 96 7.19 -6.03 -2.04
CA VAL A 96 7.87 -6.74 -0.93
C VAL A 96 7.27 -6.44 0.42
N SER A 97 6.50 -5.36 0.54
CA SER A 97 5.82 -4.99 1.78
C SER A 97 4.65 -4.04 1.54
N PHE A 98 3.68 -4.10 2.43
CA PHE A 98 2.63 -3.10 2.61
C PHE A 98 2.67 -2.60 4.03
N SER A 99 2.51 -1.32 4.21
CA SER A 99 2.28 -0.72 5.52
C SER A 99 1.28 0.42 5.39
N GLY A 100 0.53 0.66 6.43
CA GLY A 100 -0.45 1.73 6.44
C GLY A 100 -1.13 1.88 7.79
N VAL A 101 -2.11 2.76 7.81
CA VAL A 101 -2.97 2.99 8.96
C VAL A 101 -4.41 2.95 8.47
N VAL A 102 -5.25 2.17 9.14
CA VAL A 102 -6.69 2.25 9.02
C VAL A 102 -7.15 3.25 10.08
N ASN A 103 -7.56 4.44 9.64
CA ASN A 103 -8.20 5.41 10.51
C ASN A 103 -9.70 5.16 10.47
N VAL A 104 -10.31 5.02 11.65
CA VAL A 104 -11.76 4.90 11.80
C VAL A 104 -12.24 6.08 12.61
N GLU A 105 -13.02 6.94 11.95
CA GLU A 105 -13.64 8.10 12.58
C GLU A 105 -15.11 7.79 12.90
N HIS A 106 -15.53 8.17 14.08
CA HIS A 106 -16.91 8.09 14.54
C HIS A 106 -17.45 9.51 14.70
N ASP A 107 -18.19 9.97 13.71
CA ASP A 107 -18.91 11.26 13.76
C ASP A 107 -20.11 11.14 14.70
N GLY A 108 -19.85 11.18 15.99
CA GLY A 108 -20.82 11.30 17.06
C GLY A 108 -22.21 10.64 16.85
N SER A 109 -22.82 10.16 17.87
CA SER A 109 -24.16 9.59 17.79
C SER A 109 -25.16 10.56 17.14
N SER A 110 -25.89 10.12 16.12
CA SER A 110 -27.08 10.84 15.70
C SER A 110 -27.99 11.07 16.93
N GLU A 111 -28.64 12.22 17.05
CA GLU A 111 -29.52 12.54 18.19
C GLU A 111 -30.54 11.42 18.50
N SER A 112 -30.93 10.63 17.49
CA SER A 112 -31.82 9.48 17.63
C SER A 112 -31.17 8.28 18.35
N CYS A 113 -29.84 8.15 18.35
CA CYS A 113 -29.14 7.07 19.04
C CYS A 113 -28.92 7.39 20.52
N THR A 114 -28.58 8.63 20.84
CA THR A 114 -28.37 9.08 22.24
C THR A 114 -29.60 8.92 23.13
N LEU A 115 -30.81 9.00 22.57
CA LEU A 115 -32.07 8.81 23.30
C LEU A 115 -32.36 7.34 23.59
N ARG A 116 -31.83 6.39 22.85
CA ARG A 116 -32.10 4.95 23.01
C ARG A 116 -30.99 4.20 23.71
N ASN A 117 -29.75 4.58 23.53
CA ASN A 117 -28.59 3.96 24.17
C ASN A 117 -27.47 5.00 24.39
N PRO A 118 -27.38 5.61 25.59
CA PRO A 118 -26.38 6.63 25.90
C PRO A 118 -24.93 6.08 25.98
N LEU A 119 -24.75 4.77 25.88
CA LEU A 119 -23.46 4.08 25.92
C LEU A 119 -23.18 3.45 24.54
N GLN A 120 -23.39 4.19 23.50
CA GLN A 120 -23.15 3.69 22.14
C GLN A 120 -21.70 3.26 21.97
N GLU A 121 -21.52 1.97 21.85
CA GLU A 121 -20.24 1.32 21.60
C GLU A 121 -20.21 0.88 20.12
N CYS A 122 -19.11 1.13 19.44
CA CYS A 122 -18.88 0.65 18.09
C CYS A 122 -17.87 -0.48 18.16
N HIS A 123 -18.29 -1.68 17.80
CA HIS A 123 -17.39 -2.81 17.64
C HIS A 123 -16.84 -2.80 16.21
N ILE A 124 -15.52 -2.84 16.11
CA ILE A 124 -14.81 -2.83 14.82
C ILE A 124 -13.87 -4.01 14.78
N ARG A 125 -13.88 -4.67 13.63
CA ARG A 125 -12.93 -5.71 13.31
C ARG A 125 -12.24 -5.36 11.99
N VAL A 126 -10.93 -5.35 12.01
CA VAL A 126 -10.08 -5.15 10.83
C VAL A 126 -9.31 -6.42 10.55
N VAL A 127 -9.52 -6.98 9.38
CA VAL A 127 -8.94 -8.25 8.95
C VAL A 127 -8.11 -8.04 7.70
N LEU A 128 -6.86 -8.47 7.73
CA LEU A 128 -6.02 -8.60 6.55
C LEU A 128 -6.28 -9.96 5.91
N GLU A 129 -6.73 -9.98 4.68
CA GLU A 129 -7.07 -11.18 3.93
C GLU A 129 -6.13 -11.35 2.75
N ARG A 130 -5.57 -12.56 2.60
CA ARG A 130 -4.86 -12.97 1.39
C ARG A 130 -5.85 -13.69 0.49
N THR A 131 -5.82 -13.37 -0.80
CA THR A 131 -6.69 -14.00 -1.78
C THR A 131 -5.89 -14.73 -2.85
N MET A 132 -6.49 -15.76 -3.45
CA MET A 132 -6.00 -16.45 -4.65
C MET A 132 -7.15 -16.49 -5.65
N ASP A 133 -6.94 -15.91 -6.83
CA ASP A 133 -7.96 -15.80 -7.88
C ASP A 133 -9.30 -15.21 -7.36
N GLY A 134 -9.20 -14.22 -6.45
CA GLY A 134 -10.33 -13.54 -5.83
C GLY A 134 -11.00 -14.27 -4.66
N SER A 135 -10.53 -15.46 -4.30
CA SER A 135 -11.04 -16.22 -3.15
C SER A 135 -10.11 -16.05 -1.94
N VAL A 136 -10.67 -15.80 -0.76
CA VAL A 136 -9.88 -15.65 0.48
C VAL A 136 -9.28 -17.02 0.86
N VAL A 137 -7.95 -17.05 0.99
CA VAL A 137 -7.19 -18.27 1.34
C VAL A 137 -6.58 -18.21 2.73
N SER A 138 -6.36 -17.01 3.26
CA SER A 138 -5.94 -16.82 4.66
C SER A 138 -6.40 -15.48 5.21
N GLN A 139 -6.52 -15.39 6.53
CA GLN A 139 -6.97 -14.20 7.25
C GLN A 139 -6.10 -13.96 8.48
N SER A 140 -5.79 -12.71 8.76
CA SER A 140 -5.13 -12.24 9.98
C SER A 140 -5.91 -11.09 10.58
N VAL A 141 -6.38 -11.26 11.81
CA VAL A 141 -7.09 -10.20 12.52
C VAL A 141 -6.06 -9.19 13.01
N LEU A 142 -6.18 -7.94 12.55
CA LEU A 142 -5.32 -6.83 12.94
C LEU A 142 -5.87 -6.10 14.16
N PHE A 143 -7.19 -5.99 14.23
CA PHE A 143 -7.92 -5.32 15.30
C PHE A 143 -9.30 -5.98 15.45
N ASP A 144 -9.73 -6.15 16.70
CA ASP A 144 -11.04 -6.70 17.05
C ASP A 144 -11.41 -6.21 18.45
N ASP A 145 -12.06 -5.05 18.52
CA ASP A 145 -12.40 -4.44 19.81
C ASP A 145 -13.55 -3.42 19.65
N THR A 146 -14.09 -3.04 20.79
CA THR A 146 -15.14 -2.03 20.93
C THR A 146 -14.53 -0.72 21.41
N PHE A 147 -14.78 0.38 20.70
CA PHE A 147 -14.24 1.67 21.08
C PHE A 147 -15.34 2.72 21.31
N ARG A 148 -15.01 3.72 22.14
CA ARG A 148 -15.87 4.83 22.56
C ARG A 148 -15.27 6.19 22.23
N THR A 149 -14.09 6.21 21.63
CA THR A 149 -13.39 7.43 21.19
C THR A 149 -13.94 7.88 19.85
N ASN A 150 -13.73 9.15 19.50
CA ASN A 150 -14.20 9.69 18.23
C ASN A 150 -13.41 9.16 17.05
N ASP A 151 -12.18 8.71 17.28
CA ASP A 151 -11.27 8.20 16.27
C ASP A 151 -10.34 7.12 16.83
N ILE A 152 -9.89 6.23 15.98
CA ILE A 152 -8.87 5.23 16.28
C ILE A 152 -8.01 4.99 15.06
N ASP A 153 -6.69 4.94 15.27
CA ASP A 153 -5.70 4.57 14.27
C ASP A 153 -5.24 3.12 14.49
N ILE A 154 -5.41 2.29 13.49
CA ILE A 154 -5.01 0.88 13.50
C ILE A 154 -3.87 0.71 12.49
N PRO A 155 -2.60 0.69 12.94
CA PRO A 155 -1.48 0.47 12.06
C PRO A 155 -1.43 -0.98 11.58
N PHE A 156 -1.01 -1.19 10.35
CA PHE A 156 -0.72 -2.51 9.82
C PHE A 156 0.59 -2.52 9.05
N GLU A 157 1.25 -3.65 9.09
CA GLU A 157 2.45 -3.93 8.30
C GLU A 157 2.42 -5.38 7.84
N PHE A 158 2.75 -5.58 6.58
CA PHE A 158 2.88 -6.88 5.94
C PHE A 158 4.18 -6.86 5.13
N ALA A 159 5.16 -7.61 5.57
CA ALA A 159 6.51 -7.55 5.02
C ALA A 159 7.07 -8.95 4.73
N ASN A 160 8.05 -8.99 3.80
CA ASN A 160 8.86 -10.16 3.47
C ASN A 160 8.14 -11.34 2.81
N GLU A 161 7.06 -11.07 2.08
CA GLU A 161 6.40 -12.10 1.31
C GLU A 161 6.41 -11.80 -0.19
N GLU A 162 6.72 -12.80 -0.97
CA GLU A 162 6.56 -12.75 -2.42
C GLU A 162 5.11 -13.09 -2.78
N PHE A 163 4.54 -12.30 -3.70
CA PHE A 163 3.22 -12.56 -4.25
C PHE A 163 3.33 -13.36 -5.55
N MET A 164 2.63 -14.47 -5.62
CA MET A 164 2.53 -15.26 -6.85
C MET A 164 1.49 -14.65 -7.81
N PRO A 165 1.55 -14.97 -9.10
CA PRO A 165 0.49 -14.59 -10.02
C PRO A 165 -0.87 -15.11 -9.52
N GLY A 166 -1.89 -14.23 -9.51
CA GLY A 166 -3.23 -14.53 -8.99
C GLY A 166 -3.42 -14.28 -7.49
N GLU A 167 -2.34 -14.07 -6.74
CA GLU A 167 -2.46 -13.67 -5.34
C GLU A 167 -2.86 -12.20 -5.21
N GLY A 168 -3.70 -11.93 -4.24
CA GLY A 168 -4.17 -10.62 -3.85
C GLY A 168 -4.07 -10.40 -2.35
N LEU A 169 -4.13 -9.14 -1.94
CA LEU A 169 -4.20 -8.72 -0.55
C LEU A 169 -5.32 -7.70 -0.41
N GLN A 170 -6.13 -7.85 0.62
CA GLN A 170 -7.21 -6.92 0.91
C GLN A 170 -7.39 -6.71 2.41
N LEU A 171 -7.89 -5.54 2.78
CA LEU A 171 -8.38 -5.25 4.12
C LEU A 171 -9.90 -5.35 4.12
N ARG A 172 -10.44 -6.13 5.05
CA ARG A 172 -11.86 -6.16 5.37
C ARG A 172 -12.09 -5.42 6.67
N LEU A 173 -12.96 -4.43 6.64
CA LEU A 173 -13.48 -3.76 7.81
C LEU A 173 -14.88 -4.28 8.07
N GLU A 174 -15.13 -4.69 9.30
CA GLU A 174 -16.45 -5.14 9.75
C GLU A 174 -16.87 -4.27 10.92
N THR A 175 -18.13 -3.84 10.92
CA THR A 175 -18.74 -3.15 12.08
C THR A 175 -20.01 -3.86 12.45
N ASP A 176 -20.22 -4.05 13.75
CA ASP A 176 -21.48 -4.48 14.29
C ASP A 176 -21.81 -3.66 15.54
N GLN A 177 -23.06 -3.70 15.94
CA GLN A 177 -23.50 -3.21 17.25
C GLN A 177 -23.63 -4.41 18.18
N VAL A 178 -22.98 -4.31 19.31
CA VAL A 178 -23.17 -5.23 20.44
C VAL A 178 -24.32 -4.76 21.33
#